data_235536076228af7e4ef228ae9b2ea365
#
_entry.id   235536076228af7e4ef228ae9b2ea365
#
_cell.length_a   1.000
_cell.length_b   1.000
_cell.length_c   1.000
_cell.angle_alpha   90.00
_cell.angle_beta   90.00
_cell.angle_gamma   90.00
#
_symmetry.space_group_name_H-M   'P 1'
#
loop_
_entity.id
_entity.type
_entity.pdbx_description
1 polymer ?
#
loop_
_entity_poly.entity_id
_entity_poly.type
_entity_poly.pdbx_seq_one_letter_code
_entity_poly.pdbx_strand_id
1 'polypeptide(L)'
;MSTHSLDELFDRDGFSRRHIGTLDSTDLVEMLQVIGVESVANLIDKTVPEAIRLRTDLDLPSALTESEVTAELRQIASMNRPRRSLIGMGYTGTITPPVIRRNVLENPAWYTSYTPYQPEISQGRLESLLNFQTVISDLTGLPIANASLLDEATAAAEAMTMARRASKSKSPKFFVHEDTHPQTISVMATRAEPLDIELIIGGTDALRPDDIFGALFSYPTSTGSISDWSAQIAAVKVAGGVAVVVTDPLACVLLASPAQLGADIAVGSAQRFGVPMGFGGPHAAFMATTEAYARSLPGRLVGVSTDTEGRPALRLALQTREQHIRREKATSNICTAQALLANIAGFYATWHGPVGLHRIAERVQRLATMTAQGLKANGYELLHDTWFDTIAVRVPDGAQSVIAHGRSLDLDFRLIDETTIGLTFDETTTLEVLSDVLKAFGVDDSGSPEKFDAPDLGIPLALVRTDAILTAKVFQSCQTEHEMLRYLRRCSDKDLALDRTMIPLGSCTMKHNPRLNEKMARLPGFADVHPMQPQSTVQGALEVIEELADWLMKLTNMPAVAMTPKAGAHGELAGMLAIRAALIARGEGE
;
A
#
# COMPACT_ATOMS: atom_id res chain seq x y z
N MET A 1 54.01 4.51 14.90
CA MET A 1 53.35 4.31 13.59
C MET A 1 52.42 3.11 13.76
N SER A 2 51.25 3.17 13.20
CA SER A 2 50.27 2.07 13.26
C SER A 2 50.86 0.80 12.64
N THR A 3 50.65 -0.34 13.31
CA THR A 3 51.05 -1.67 12.82
C THR A 3 49.96 -2.31 11.95
N HIS A 4 48.85 -1.58 11.73
CA HIS A 4 47.72 -2.07 10.93
C HIS A 4 48.06 -2.09 9.44
N SER A 5 47.65 -3.14 8.77
CA SER A 5 47.65 -3.20 7.30
C SER A 5 46.68 -2.19 6.72
N LEU A 6 46.82 -1.84 5.45
CA LEU A 6 45.89 -0.93 4.79
C LEU A 6 44.46 -1.48 4.79
N ASP A 7 44.31 -2.81 4.65
CA ASP A 7 43.02 -3.48 4.64
C ASP A 7 42.31 -3.41 6.02
N GLU A 8 43.04 -3.58 7.11
CA GLU A 8 42.52 -3.38 8.47
C GLU A 8 42.04 -1.93 8.71
N LEU A 9 42.67 -0.97 8.04
CA LEU A 9 42.30 0.46 8.15
C LEU A 9 41.01 0.82 7.39
N PHE A 10 40.52 -0.02 6.48
CA PHE A 10 39.22 0.16 5.83
C PHE A 10 38.03 -0.11 6.75
N ASP A 11 38.24 -0.74 7.93
CA ASP A 11 37.22 -0.98 8.95
C ASP A 11 35.94 -1.63 8.38
N ARG A 12 36.10 -2.69 7.55
CA ARG A 12 34.98 -3.40 6.92
C ARG A 12 33.97 -3.95 7.91
N ASP A 13 34.42 -4.34 9.11
CA ASP A 13 33.58 -4.79 10.22
C ASP A 13 32.95 -3.65 11.03
N GLY A 14 33.23 -2.41 10.67
CA GLY A 14 32.75 -1.23 11.40
C GLY A 14 31.23 -1.11 11.44
N PHE A 15 30.53 -1.64 10.42
CA PHE A 15 29.07 -1.64 10.38
C PHE A 15 28.47 -2.45 11.55
N SER A 16 28.91 -3.69 11.75
CA SER A 16 28.39 -4.56 12.81
C SER A 16 28.67 -3.97 14.19
N ARG A 17 29.86 -3.42 14.44
CA ARG A 17 30.19 -2.75 15.72
C ARG A 17 29.28 -1.54 16.00
N ARG A 18 28.96 -0.75 14.99
CA ARG A 18 28.13 0.46 15.15
C ARG A 18 26.62 0.17 15.24
N HIS A 19 26.16 -0.94 14.68
CA HIS A 19 24.73 -1.27 14.62
C HIS A 19 24.30 -2.36 15.60
N ILE A 20 25.18 -3.31 15.94
CA ILE A 20 24.93 -4.32 16.98
C ILE A 20 25.33 -3.81 18.35
N GLY A 21 26.44 -3.06 18.45
CA GLY A 21 26.86 -2.33 19.63
C GLY A 21 27.53 -3.16 20.76
N THR A 22 27.57 -4.48 20.65
CA THR A 22 28.09 -5.37 21.69
C THR A 22 29.54 -5.85 21.44
N LEU A 23 30.25 -5.17 20.56
CA LEU A 23 31.59 -5.58 20.14
C LEU A 23 32.71 -4.84 20.90
N ASP A 24 32.38 -4.02 21.89
CA ASP A 24 33.36 -3.62 22.92
C ASP A 24 33.76 -4.86 23.73
N SER A 25 35.07 -5.11 23.79
CA SER A 25 35.58 -6.31 24.44
C SER A 25 35.24 -6.38 25.94
N THR A 26 35.10 -5.23 26.58
CA THR A 26 34.77 -5.11 28.00
C THR A 26 33.32 -5.50 28.27
N ASP A 27 32.38 -4.92 27.52
CA ASP A 27 30.95 -5.22 27.64
C ASP A 27 30.68 -6.69 27.35
N LEU A 28 31.28 -7.23 26.28
CA LEU A 28 31.13 -8.63 25.91
C LEU A 28 31.65 -9.57 27.03
N VAL A 29 32.79 -9.25 27.62
CA VAL A 29 33.35 -10.03 28.73
C VAL A 29 32.42 -10.03 29.94
N GLU A 30 31.87 -8.87 30.31
CA GLU A 30 30.92 -8.77 31.43
C GLU A 30 29.64 -9.56 31.16
N MET A 31 29.11 -9.47 29.95
CA MET A 31 27.91 -10.24 29.53
C MET A 31 28.17 -11.75 29.59
N LEU A 32 29.30 -12.23 29.08
CA LEU A 32 29.68 -13.63 29.14
C LEU A 32 29.87 -14.13 30.58
N GLN A 33 30.46 -13.30 31.47
CA GLN A 33 30.60 -13.60 32.90
C GLN A 33 29.23 -13.76 33.57
N VAL A 34 28.28 -12.86 33.31
CA VAL A 34 26.92 -12.95 33.86
C VAL A 34 26.19 -14.22 33.37
N ILE A 35 26.39 -14.61 32.12
CA ILE A 35 25.81 -15.84 31.53
C ILE A 35 26.54 -17.10 32.08
N GLY A 36 27.78 -16.98 32.52
CA GLY A 36 28.60 -18.10 32.99
C GLY A 36 29.22 -18.92 31.87
N VAL A 37 29.68 -18.25 30.80
CA VAL A 37 30.35 -18.87 29.64
C VAL A 37 31.66 -18.14 29.32
N GLU A 38 32.60 -18.85 28.71
CA GLU A 38 33.93 -18.32 28.40
C GLU A 38 33.98 -17.50 27.10
N SER A 39 33.09 -17.80 26.15
CA SER A 39 33.06 -17.16 24.85
C SER A 39 31.67 -17.30 24.19
N VAL A 40 31.43 -16.51 23.16
CA VAL A 40 30.23 -16.66 22.30
C VAL A 40 30.18 -18.05 21.64
N ALA A 41 31.31 -18.58 21.21
CA ALA A 41 31.40 -19.95 20.67
C ALA A 41 30.98 -21.00 21.73
N ASN A 42 31.42 -20.84 22.99
CA ASN A 42 31.02 -21.73 24.10
C ASN A 42 29.52 -21.59 24.41
N LEU A 43 28.95 -20.37 24.28
CA LEU A 43 27.52 -20.15 24.44
C LEU A 43 26.73 -20.87 23.32
N ILE A 44 27.17 -20.76 22.07
CA ILE A 44 26.58 -21.46 20.93
C ILE A 44 26.65 -22.98 21.13
N ASP A 45 27.80 -23.50 21.56
CA ASP A 45 28.01 -24.94 21.84
C ASP A 45 27.04 -25.48 22.90
N LYS A 46 26.73 -24.67 23.90
CA LYS A 46 25.81 -25.05 25.00
C LYS A 46 24.32 -24.88 24.66
N THR A 47 23.99 -24.01 23.72
CA THR A 47 22.59 -23.60 23.46
C THR A 47 22.04 -24.14 22.16
N VAL A 48 22.86 -24.31 21.12
CA VAL A 48 22.39 -24.78 19.80
C VAL A 48 22.55 -26.30 19.73
N PRO A 49 21.46 -27.07 19.55
CA PRO A 49 21.54 -28.52 19.40
C PRO A 49 22.42 -28.91 18.20
N GLU A 50 23.25 -29.94 18.40
CA GLU A 50 24.18 -30.40 17.33
C GLU A 50 23.49 -30.74 16.00
N ALA A 51 22.28 -31.25 16.06
CA ALA A 51 21.51 -31.66 14.88
C ALA A 51 21.11 -30.49 13.94
N ILE A 52 21.11 -29.28 14.45
CA ILE A 52 20.75 -28.07 13.67
C ILE A 52 21.91 -27.09 13.56
N ARG A 53 23.09 -27.45 14.05
CA ARG A 53 24.25 -26.57 14.05
C ARG A 53 24.94 -26.55 12.69
N LEU A 54 25.05 -25.38 12.08
CA LEU A 54 25.88 -25.17 10.90
C LEU A 54 27.36 -25.18 11.30
N ARG A 55 28.17 -26.03 10.61
CA ARG A 55 29.61 -26.19 10.86
C ARG A 55 30.49 -25.57 9.80
N THR A 56 29.89 -25.16 8.69
CA THR A 56 30.59 -24.51 7.58
C THR A 56 30.28 -23.02 7.57
N ASP A 57 31.20 -22.22 7.08
CA ASP A 57 30.96 -20.82 6.82
C ASP A 57 29.86 -20.67 5.77
N LEU A 58 29.07 -19.61 5.92
CA LEU A 58 28.06 -19.26 4.92
C LEU A 58 28.75 -18.74 3.65
N ASP A 59 28.32 -19.23 2.48
CA ASP A 59 28.75 -18.73 1.18
C ASP A 59 28.04 -17.41 0.85
N LEU A 60 28.39 -16.37 1.59
CA LEU A 60 27.90 -15.00 1.42
C LEU A 60 29.05 -14.08 1.02
N PRO A 61 28.79 -12.98 0.29
CA PRO A 61 29.81 -11.99 -0.03
C PRO A 61 30.45 -11.40 1.22
N SER A 62 31.67 -10.92 1.07
CA SER A 62 32.37 -10.20 2.15
C SER A 62 31.60 -8.92 2.53
N ALA A 63 31.71 -8.53 3.82
CA ALA A 63 31.12 -7.29 4.31
C ALA A 63 31.65 -6.07 3.54
N LEU A 64 30.75 -5.16 3.19
CA LEU A 64 31.06 -3.88 2.57
C LEU A 64 30.94 -2.74 3.57
N THR A 65 31.69 -1.67 3.36
CA THR A 65 31.50 -0.42 4.09
C THR A 65 30.23 0.31 3.64
N GLU A 66 29.67 1.19 4.47
CA GLU A 66 28.50 2.01 4.08
C GLU A 66 28.72 2.81 2.78
N SER A 67 29.96 3.22 2.51
CA SER A 67 30.33 3.93 1.27
C SER A 67 30.25 3.01 0.06
N GLU A 68 30.77 1.80 0.16
CA GLU A 68 30.72 0.77 -0.90
C GLU A 68 29.28 0.37 -1.18
N VAL A 69 28.48 0.04 -0.15
CA VAL A 69 27.05 -0.27 -0.30
C VAL A 69 26.28 0.90 -0.96
N THR A 70 26.60 2.14 -0.55
CA THR A 70 25.98 3.34 -1.17
C THR A 70 26.31 3.45 -2.66
N ALA A 71 27.55 3.15 -3.05
CA ALA A 71 27.97 3.20 -4.44
C ALA A 71 27.31 2.10 -5.26
N GLU A 72 27.30 0.87 -4.75
CA GLU A 72 26.71 -0.30 -5.38
C GLU A 72 25.20 -0.14 -5.59
N LEU A 73 24.44 0.19 -4.53
CA LEU A 73 22.99 0.40 -4.64
C LEU A 73 22.61 1.57 -5.55
N ARG A 74 23.45 2.62 -5.65
CA ARG A 74 23.25 3.68 -6.66
C ARG A 74 23.47 3.16 -8.07
N GLN A 75 24.46 2.31 -8.28
CA GLN A 75 24.70 1.68 -9.57
C GLN A 75 23.51 0.79 -9.96
N ILE A 76 23.05 -0.08 -9.05
CA ILE A 76 21.89 -0.94 -9.26
C ILE A 76 20.63 -0.09 -9.52
N ALA A 77 20.38 0.95 -8.71
CA ALA A 77 19.25 1.86 -8.95
C ALA A 77 19.30 2.54 -10.32
N SER A 78 20.50 2.83 -10.85
CA SER A 78 20.67 3.44 -12.18
C SER A 78 20.35 2.49 -13.34
N MET A 79 20.25 1.19 -13.10
CA MET A 79 19.78 0.21 -14.08
C MET A 79 18.27 0.25 -14.26
N ASN A 80 17.56 0.81 -13.30
CA ASN A 80 16.13 1.09 -13.42
C ASN A 80 15.92 2.43 -14.12
N ARG A 81 14.89 2.50 -14.92
CA ARG A 81 14.49 3.73 -15.63
C ARG A 81 13.14 4.20 -15.10
N PRO A 82 13.10 5.08 -14.07
CA PRO A 82 11.86 5.73 -13.68
C PRO A 82 11.29 6.45 -14.91
N ARG A 83 10.09 6.08 -15.32
CA ARG A 83 9.45 6.60 -16.53
C ARG A 83 8.19 7.36 -16.13
N ARG A 84 7.72 8.25 -16.99
CA ARG A 84 6.43 8.92 -16.83
C ARG A 84 5.33 7.89 -17.07
N SER A 85 4.84 7.28 -15.99
CA SER A 85 3.90 6.17 -16.05
C SER A 85 2.45 6.65 -16.12
N LEU A 86 1.73 6.19 -17.12
CA LEU A 86 0.28 6.33 -17.24
C LEU A 86 -0.41 4.95 -17.17
N ILE A 87 0.26 3.96 -16.59
CA ILE A 87 -0.26 2.59 -16.44
C ILE A 87 -1.41 2.56 -15.43
N GLY A 88 -1.29 3.25 -14.31
CA GLY A 88 -2.30 3.27 -13.26
C GLY A 88 -2.48 1.94 -12.55
N MET A 89 -3.67 1.34 -12.64
CA MET A 89 -4.02 0.06 -12.01
C MET A 89 -3.83 0.07 -10.48
N GLY A 90 -4.20 1.19 -9.84
CA GLY A 90 -4.06 1.36 -8.39
C GLY A 90 -2.68 1.80 -7.91
N TYR A 91 -1.73 2.05 -8.84
CA TYR A 91 -0.40 2.61 -8.56
C TYR A 91 -0.23 3.91 -9.31
N THR A 92 0.03 5.00 -8.61
CA THR A 92 0.09 6.35 -9.17
C THR A 92 1.27 7.12 -8.63
N GLY A 93 1.81 8.04 -9.41
CA GLY A 93 2.77 9.03 -8.93
C GLY A 93 2.12 9.97 -7.91
N THR A 94 2.85 10.34 -6.88
CA THR A 94 2.42 11.28 -5.85
C THR A 94 3.58 12.12 -5.36
N ILE A 95 3.30 13.33 -4.88
CA ILE A 95 4.31 14.25 -4.37
C ILE A 95 4.28 14.25 -2.84
N THR A 96 5.15 13.45 -2.24
CA THR A 96 5.30 13.47 -0.77
C THR A 96 5.86 14.82 -0.33
N PRO A 97 5.13 15.63 0.47
CA PRO A 97 5.64 16.91 0.95
C PRO A 97 7.00 16.74 1.67
N PRO A 98 8.01 17.59 1.39
CA PRO A 98 9.33 17.46 2.01
C PRO A 98 9.31 17.44 3.53
N VAL A 99 8.41 18.20 4.15
CA VAL A 99 8.23 18.24 5.60
C VAL A 99 7.78 16.89 6.17
N ILE A 100 6.91 16.16 5.45
CA ILE A 100 6.49 14.80 5.83
C ILE A 100 7.62 13.82 5.56
N ARG A 101 8.19 13.83 4.36
CA ARG A 101 9.25 12.90 3.97
C ARG A 101 10.42 12.92 4.96
N ARG A 102 10.95 14.10 5.29
CA ARG A 102 12.09 14.23 6.20
C ARG A 102 11.74 13.86 7.64
N ASN A 103 10.57 14.25 8.13
CA ASN A 103 10.23 14.14 9.55
C ASN A 103 9.43 12.86 9.89
N VAL A 104 9.06 12.06 8.91
CA VAL A 104 8.38 10.78 9.10
C VAL A 104 9.23 9.64 8.57
N LEU A 105 9.55 9.63 7.26
CA LEU A 105 10.31 8.53 6.66
C LEU A 105 11.76 8.45 7.13
N GLU A 106 12.37 9.57 7.50
CA GLU A 106 13.76 9.61 7.99
C GLU A 106 13.88 9.67 9.52
N ASN A 107 12.76 9.66 10.23
CA ASN A 107 12.74 9.84 11.69
C ASN A 107 12.48 8.50 12.40
N PRO A 108 13.44 8.00 13.24
CA PRO A 108 13.28 6.75 13.96
C PRO A 108 12.08 6.73 14.89
N ALA A 109 11.58 7.87 15.36
CA ALA A 109 10.35 7.94 16.13
C ALA A 109 9.12 7.43 15.38
N TRP A 110 9.14 7.46 14.06
CA TRP A 110 8.05 7.00 13.20
C TRP A 110 8.33 5.64 12.54
N TYR A 111 9.49 5.47 11.87
CA TYR A 111 9.72 4.28 11.05
C TYR A 111 10.10 3.03 11.85
N THR A 112 10.64 3.17 13.07
CA THR A 112 10.95 2.00 13.91
C THR A 112 9.76 1.51 14.75
N SER A 113 8.62 2.14 14.60
CA SER A 113 7.46 1.89 15.43
C SER A 113 6.53 0.88 14.79
N TYR A 114 6.10 -0.07 15.58
CA TYR A 114 5.18 -1.13 15.23
C TYR A 114 3.72 -0.77 15.57
N THR A 115 2.81 -1.74 15.42
CA THR A 115 1.41 -1.57 15.84
C THR A 115 1.34 -1.08 17.29
N PRO A 116 0.58 -0.03 17.60
CA PRO A 116 0.54 0.58 18.92
C PRO A 116 -0.32 -0.22 19.91
N TYR A 117 0.13 -1.42 20.28
CA TYR A 117 -0.58 -2.28 21.22
C TYR A 117 -0.64 -1.72 22.64
N GLN A 118 0.38 -0.94 23.01
CA GLN A 118 0.48 -0.28 24.33
C GLN A 118 0.14 1.20 24.18
N PRO A 119 -1.12 1.58 24.45
CA PRO A 119 -1.58 2.96 24.24
C PRO A 119 -0.83 3.98 25.10
N GLU A 120 -0.33 3.58 26.27
CA GLU A 120 0.38 4.43 27.21
C GLU A 120 1.64 5.07 26.59
N ILE A 121 2.28 4.38 25.68
CA ILE A 121 3.54 4.79 25.05
C ILE A 121 3.41 5.10 23.56
N SER A 122 2.19 5.23 23.05
CA SER A 122 1.89 5.37 21.61
C SER A 122 0.76 6.39 21.34
N GLN A 123 0.56 7.36 22.21
CA GLN A 123 -0.55 8.31 22.09
C GLN A 123 -0.46 9.17 20.83
N GLY A 124 0.74 9.55 20.40
CA GLY A 124 0.92 10.35 19.19
C GLY A 124 0.68 9.54 17.91
N ARG A 125 1.13 8.29 17.86
CA ARG A 125 0.85 7.40 16.72
C ARG A 125 -0.63 7.04 16.65
N LEU A 126 -1.27 6.80 17.77
CA LEU A 126 -2.72 6.58 17.83
C LEU A 126 -3.49 7.81 17.35
N GLU A 127 -3.05 9.05 17.69
CA GLU A 127 -3.65 10.28 17.17
C GLU A 127 -3.54 10.35 15.64
N SER A 128 -2.38 10.04 15.08
CA SER A 128 -2.16 10.01 13.63
C SER A 128 -3.02 8.95 12.93
N LEU A 129 -3.11 7.75 13.49
CA LEU A 129 -3.95 6.68 12.94
C LEU A 129 -5.45 6.98 13.06
N LEU A 130 -5.88 7.66 14.13
CA LEU A 130 -7.25 8.13 14.25
C LEU A 130 -7.57 9.17 13.16
N ASN A 131 -6.62 10.06 12.84
CA ASN A 131 -6.79 11.00 11.74
C ASN A 131 -6.89 10.28 10.39
N PHE A 132 -6.08 9.24 10.16
CA PHE A 132 -6.21 8.39 8.97
C PHE A 132 -7.61 7.76 8.87
N GLN A 133 -8.12 7.18 9.95
CA GLN A 133 -9.49 6.65 10.01
C GLN A 133 -10.53 7.72 9.68
N THR A 134 -10.34 8.93 10.20
CA THR A 134 -11.24 10.06 9.96
C THR A 134 -11.23 10.47 8.49
N VAL A 135 -10.05 10.53 7.85
CA VAL A 135 -9.93 10.80 6.41
C VAL A 135 -10.73 9.77 5.60
N ILE A 136 -10.53 8.50 5.89
CA ILE A 136 -11.21 7.43 5.15
C ILE A 136 -12.72 7.45 5.41
N SER A 137 -13.15 7.64 6.64
CA SER A 137 -14.59 7.75 6.99
C SER A 137 -15.24 8.93 6.27
N ASP A 138 -14.61 10.10 6.28
CA ASP A 138 -15.13 11.30 5.62
C ASP A 138 -15.24 11.12 4.10
N LEU A 139 -14.19 10.58 3.46
CA LEU A 139 -14.16 10.41 2.02
C LEU A 139 -15.13 9.33 1.54
N THR A 140 -15.22 8.21 2.25
CA THR A 140 -16.13 7.11 1.90
C THR A 140 -17.58 7.36 2.35
N GLY A 141 -17.80 8.30 3.29
CA GLY A 141 -19.09 8.54 3.93
C GLY A 141 -19.52 7.43 4.90
N LEU A 142 -18.67 6.42 5.13
CA LEU A 142 -18.96 5.31 6.05
C LEU A 142 -18.37 5.61 7.43
N PRO A 143 -19.16 5.45 8.53
CA PRO A 143 -18.81 6.01 9.84
C PRO A 143 -17.63 5.35 10.53
N ILE A 144 -17.23 4.15 10.13
CA ILE A 144 -16.18 3.39 10.81
C ILE A 144 -15.15 2.91 9.79
N ALA A 145 -13.90 3.37 9.94
CA ALA A 145 -12.76 2.93 9.15
C ALA A 145 -11.69 2.31 10.05
N ASN A 146 -10.97 1.30 9.54
CA ASN A 146 -9.84 0.71 10.25
C ASN A 146 -8.55 1.53 10.11
N ALA A 147 -7.56 1.19 10.93
CA ALA A 147 -6.24 1.85 10.96
C ALA A 147 -5.23 1.22 10.00
N SER A 148 -5.68 0.71 8.90
CA SER A 148 -5.07 0.18 7.68
C SER A 148 -5.10 -1.34 7.52
N LEU A 149 -4.93 -1.74 6.26
CA LEU A 149 -4.69 -3.11 5.78
C LEU A 149 -3.44 -3.11 4.88
N LEU A 150 -3.07 -4.28 4.32
CA LEU A 150 -1.82 -4.44 3.57
C LEU A 150 -1.84 -3.72 2.21
N ASP A 151 -2.86 -3.98 1.39
CA ASP A 151 -3.07 -3.41 0.06
C ASP A 151 -4.54 -3.54 -0.35
N GLU A 152 -4.93 -2.91 -1.46
CA GLU A 152 -6.31 -2.93 -1.96
C GLU A 152 -6.82 -4.35 -2.20
N ALA A 153 -6.03 -5.19 -2.86
CA ALA A 153 -6.42 -6.54 -3.23
C ALA A 153 -6.70 -7.40 -1.97
N THR A 154 -5.83 -7.28 -0.96
CA THR A 154 -6.05 -7.92 0.35
C THR A 154 -7.28 -7.34 1.05
N ALA A 155 -7.50 -6.02 0.99
CA ALA A 155 -8.68 -5.39 1.58
C ALA A 155 -9.97 -5.87 0.91
N ALA A 156 -10.00 -6.04 -0.41
CA ALA A 156 -11.12 -6.60 -1.15
C ALA A 156 -11.40 -8.06 -0.76
N ALA A 157 -10.35 -8.88 -0.61
CA ALA A 157 -10.48 -10.26 -0.16
C ALA A 157 -10.97 -10.35 1.31
N GLU A 158 -10.50 -9.46 2.19
CA GLU A 158 -11.02 -9.35 3.57
C GLU A 158 -12.49 -8.88 3.59
N ALA A 159 -12.88 -7.97 2.68
CA ALA A 159 -14.28 -7.55 2.54
C ALA A 159 -15.18 -8.70 2.08
N MET A 160 -14.73 -9.53 1.15
CA MET A 160 -15.44 -10.76 0.73
C MET A 160 -15.67 -11.71 1.91
N THR A 161 -14.62 -11.99 2.70
CA THR A 161 -14.74 -12.89 3.86
C THR A 161 -15.60 -12.27 4.97
N MET A 162 -15.53 -10.96 5.16
CA MET A 162 -16.41 -10.23 6.06
C MET A 162 -17.87 -10.30 5.59
N ALA A 163 -18.13 -10.10 4.29
CA ALA A 163 -19.45 -10.24 3.69
C ALA A 163 -20.01 -11.65 3.90
N ARG A 164 -19.20 -12.70 3.73
CA ARG A 164 -19.60 -14.08 3.97
C ARG A 164 -20.11 -14.31 5.40
N ARG A 165 -19.46 -13.71 6.39
CA ARG A 165 -19.86 -13.81 7.80
C ARG A 165 -21.11 -12.97 8.14
N ALA A 166 -21.27 -11.83 7.47
CA ALA A 166 -22.30 -10.83 7.78
C ALA A 166 -23.60 -11.05 6.99
N SER A 167 -23.53 -11.67 5.81
CA SER A 167 -24.67 -11.88 4.92
C SER A 167 -25.72 -12.83 5.52
N LYS A 168 -26.97 -12.57 5.19
CA LYS A 168 -28.10 -13.47 5.48
C LYS A 168 -28.24 -14.57 4.42
N SER A 169 -27.67 -14.40 3.23
CA SER A 169 -27.67 -15.40 2.18
C SER A 169 -26.82 -16.61 2.54
N LYS A 170 -27.26 -17.79 2.14
CA LYS A 170 -26.55 -19.06 2.31
C LYS A 170 -25.81 -19.49 1.05
N SER A 171 -25.91 -18.73 -0.04
CA SER A 171 -25.17 -18.98 -1.28
C SER A 171 -23.64 -19.02 -1.01
N PRO A 172 -22.88 -19.89 -1.66
CA PRO A 172 -21.42 -19.85 -1.63
C PRO A 172 -20.82 -18.82 -2.59
N LYS A 173 -21.66 -18.11 -3.37
CA LYS A 173 -21.23 -17.27 -4.49
C LYS A 173 -21.02 -15.82 -4.08
N PHE A 174 -19.96 -15.21 -4.62
CA PHE A 174 -19.67 -13.78 -4.48
C PHE A 174 -19.47 -13.17 -5.87
N PHE A 175 -20.19 -12.10 -6.16
CA PHE A 175 -20.05 -11.39 -7.43
C PHE A 175 -18.90 -10.37 -7.39
N VAL A 176 -18.10 -10.32 -8.46
CA VAL A 176 -17.06 -9.31 -8.68
C VAL A 176 -17.26 -8.71 -10.05
N HIS A 177 -17.42 -7.40 -10.13
CA HIS A 177 -17.51 -6.70 -11.40
C HIS A 177 -16.24 -6.90 -12.22
N GLU A 178 -16.37 -7.26 -13.49
CA GLU A 178 -15.25 -7.65 -14.37
C GLU A 178 -14.22 -6.53 -14.56
N ASP A 179 -14.64 -5.27 -14.52
CA ASP A 179 -13.76 -4.11 -14.63
C ASP A 179 -13.22 -3.66 -13.24
N THR A 180 -12.91 -4.64 -12.40
CA THR A 180 -12.06 -4.48 -11.20
C THR A 180 -10.60 -4.70 -11.60
N HIS A 181 -9.64 -4.10 -10.89
CA HIS A 181 -8.22 -4.31 -11.18
C HIS A 181 -7.87 -5.81 -11.22
N PRO A 182 -7.20 -6.30 -12.28
CA PRO A 182 -6.92 -7.72 -12.45
C PRO A 182 -6.17 -8.36 -11.27
N GLN A 183 -5.23 -7.64 -10.66
CA GLN A 183 -4.52 -8.10 -9.48
C GLN A 183 -5.44 -8.26 -8.26
N THR A 184 -6.45 -7.39 -8.12
CA THR A 184 -7.45 -7.49 -7.06
C THR A 184 -8.32 -8.74 -7.24
N ILE A 185 -8.79 -9.01 -8.47
CA ILE A 185 -9.50 -10.23 -8.81
C ILE A 185 -8.66 -11.48 -8.51
N SER A 186 -7.37 -11.46 -8.90
CA SER A 186 -6.45 -12.60 -8.70
C SER A 186 -6.24 -12.93 -7.22
N VAL A 187 -6.04 -11.93 -6.36
CA VAL A 187 -5.91 -12.14 -4.92
C VAL A 187 -7.22 -12.62 -4.31
N MET A 188 -8.36 -12.07 -4.73
CA MET A 188 -9.67 -12.54 -4.29
C MET A 188 -9.89 -14.01 -4.66
N ALA A 189 -9.52 -14.43 -5.86
CA ALA A 189 -9.61 -15.83 -6.29
C ALA A 189 -8.73 -16.76 -5.42
N THR A 190 -7.50 -16.36 -5.16
CA THR A 190 -6.58 -17.10 -4.27
C THR A 190 -7.14 -17.26 -2.85
N ARG A 191 -7.82 -16.23 -2.34
CA ARG A 191 -8.41 -16.23 -0.99
C ARG A 191 -9.78 -16.93 -0.94
N ALA A 192 -10.50 -16.97 -2.06
CA ALA A 192 -11.81 -17.61 -2.18
C ALA A 192 -11.70 -19.14 -2.21
N GLU A 193 -10.73 -19.67 -2.94
CA GLU A 193 -10.54 -21.09 -3.20
C GLU A 193 -10.50 -21.95 -1.91
N PRO A 194 -9.65 -21.66 -0.89
CA PRO A 194 -9.61 -22.47 0.33
C PRO A 194 -10.82 -22.31 1.25
N LEU A 195 -11.73 -21.39 0.93
CA LEU A 195 -12.96 -21.13 1.69
C LEU A 195 -14.22 -21.64 0.98
N ASP A 196 -14.06 -22.36 -0.13
CA ASP A 196 -15.15 -22.85 -0.99
C ASP A 196 -16.11 -21.71 -1.41
N ILE A 197 -15.53 -20.54 -1.72
CA ILE A 197 -16.26 -19.39 -2.26
C ILE A 197 -16.14 -19.42 -3.79
N GLU A 198 -17.27 -19.47 -4.47
CA GLU A 198 -17.34 -19.36 -5.92
C GLU A 198 -17.40 -17.89 -6.33
N LEU A 199 -16.39 -17.41 -7.09
CA LEU A 199 -16.40 -16.05 -7.64
C LEU A 199 -17.14 -16.04 -8.98
N ILE A 200 -18.14 -15.16 -9.07
CA ILE A 200 -18.85 -14.84 -10.32
C ILE A 200 -18.27 -13.53 -10.84
N ILE A 201 -17.40 -13.60 -11.85
CA ILE A 201 -16.78 -12.44 -12.46
C ILE A 201 -17.54 -12.12 -13.75
N GLY A 202 -18.03 -10.88 -13.89
CA GLY A 202 -18.77 -10.48 -15.09
C GLY A 202 -19.33 -9.07 -15.03
N GLY A 203 -20.02 -8.68 -16.09
CA GLY A 203 -20.77 -7.43 -16.18
C GLY A 203 -22.06 -7.46 -15.33
N THR A 204 -22.80 -6.37 -15.36
CA THR A 204 -24.08 -6.25 -14.63
C THR A 204 -25.15 -7.27 -15.05
N ASP A 205 -25.05 -7.77 -16.27
CA ASP A 205 -25.90 -8.82 -16.81
C ASP A 205 -25.66 -10.21 -16.18
N ALA A 206 -24.49 -10.44 -15.60
CA ALA A 206 -24.15 -11.64 -14.84
C ALA A 206 -24.57 -11.56 -13.36
N LEU A 207 -24.91 -10.38 -12.86
CA LEU A 207 -25.31 -10.19 -11.46
C LEU A 207 -26.68 -10.87 -11.18
N ARG A 208 -26.69 -11.76 -10.20
CA ARG A 208 -27.91 -12.45 -9.69
C ARG A 208 -28.02 -12.23 -8.20
N PRO A 209 -28.67 -11.14 -7.73
CA PRO A 209 -28.72 -10.76 -6.32
C PRO A 209 -29.21 -11.88 -5.38
N ASP A 210 -30.18 -12.68 -5.81
CA ASP A 210 -30.76 -13.75 -5.01
C ASP A 210 -29.87 -14.99 -4.88
N ASP A 211 -28.81 -15.12 -5.70
CA ASP A 211 -27.91 -16.28 -5.78
C ASP A 211 -26.48 -15.95 -5.30
N ILE A 212 -26.29 -14.87 -4.57
CA ILE A 212 -24.98 -14.44 -4.02
C ILE A 212 -25.10 -14.06 -2.55
N PHE A 213 -23.99 -14.14 -1.80
CA PHE A 213 -23.92 -13.59 -0.44
C PHE A 213 -23.39 -12.16 -0.39
N GLY A 214 -22.85 -11.65 -1.49
CA GLY A 214 -22.36 -10.28 -1.61
C GLY A 214 -21.83 -9.99 -2.98
N ALA A 215 -21.57 -8.70 -3.24
CA ALA A 215 -21.05 -8.21 -4.51
C ALA A 215 -20.01 -7.12 -4.30
N LEU A 216 -19.03 -7.05 -5.22
CA LEU A 216 -18.00 -6.03 -5.25
C LEU A 216 -18.08 -5.26 -6.57
N PHE A 217 -18.12 -3.92 -6.46
CA PHE A 217 -18.15 -2.97 -7.56
C PHE A 217 -16.98 -2.01 -7.47
N SER A 218 -16.32 -1.70 -8.58
CA SER A 218 -15.23 -0.71 -8.63
C SER A 218 -15.77 0.67 -8.99
N TYR A 219 -15.29 1.71 -8.29
CA TYR A 219 -15.75 3.09 -8.43
C TYR A 219 -14.63 4.10 -8.14
N PRO A 220 -13.98 4.65 -9.20
CA PRO A 220 -14.10 4.28 -10.62
C PRO A 220 -13.67 2.86 -10.94
N THR A 221 -14.01 2.38 -12.15
CA THR A 221 -13.57 1.06 -12.62
C THR A 221 -12.10 1.06 -13.07
N SER A 222 -11.52 -0.11 -13.30
CA SER A 222 -10.13 -0.26 -13.73
C SER A 222 -9.81 0.39 -15.08
N THR A 223 -10.81 0.52 -15.96
CA THR A 223 -10.71 1.20 -17.27
C THR A 223 -11.19 2.65 -17.24
N GLY A 224 -11.58 3.14 -16.05
CA GLY A 224 -11.88 4.55 -15.78
C GLY A 224 -13.36 4.91 -15.73
N SER A 225 -14.28 4.00 -16.04
CA SER A 225 -15.72 4.30 -16.01
C SER A 225 -16.20 4.71 -14.62
N ILE A 226 -17.05 5.73 -14.57
CA ILE A 226 -17.79 6.13 -13.37
C ILE A 226 -19.24 5.72 -13.55
N SER A 227 -19.67 4.68 -12.85
CA SER A 227 -21.02 4.12 -12.93
C SER A 227 -21.79 4.37 -11.64
N ASP A 228 -23.08 4.69 -11.76
CA ASP A 228 -23.99 4.72 -10.63
C ASP A 228 -24.41 3.28 -10.25
N TRP A 229 -23.81 2.77 -9.20
CA TRP A 229 -24.08 1.43 -8.68
C TRP A 229 -25.27 1.35 -7.73
N SER A 230 -25.99 2.45 -7.46
CA SER A 230 -27.05 2.52 -6.43
C SER A 230 -28.14 1.48 -6.62
N ALA A 231 -28.56 1.22 -7.85
CA ALA A 231 -29.61 0.24 -8.16
C ALA A 231 -29.13 -1.20 -7.89
N GLN A 232 -27.92 -1.56 -8.33
CA GLN A 232 -27.31 -2.88 -8.14
C GLN A 232 -27.03 -3.15 -6.64
N ILE A 233 -26.50 -2.15 -5.96
CA ILE A 233 -26.25 -2.20 -4.50
C ILE A 233 -27.58 -2.42 -3.75
N ALA A 234 -28.63 -1.68 -4.09
CA ALA A 234 -29.93 -1.84 -3.48
C ALA A 234 -30.51 -3.25 -3.71
N ALA A 235 -30.40 -3.79 -4.93
CA ALA A 235 -30.84 -5.13 -5.25
C ALA A 235 -30.12 -6.21 -4.44
N VAL A 236 -28.78 -6.14 -4.31
CA VAL A 236 -27.95 -7.04 -3.49
C VAL A 236 -28.40 -7.00 -2.02
N LYS A 237 -28.61 -5.80 -1.48
CA LYS A 237 -29.04 -5.63 -0.07
C LYS A 237 -30.46 -6.13 0.19
N VAL A 238 -31.39 -5.92 -0.72
CA VAL A 238 -32.76 -6.44 -0.62
C VAL A 238 -32.77 -7.97 -0.61
N ALA A 239 -31.90 -8.60 -1.39
CA ALA A 239 -31.71 -10.06 -1.37
C ALA A 239 -30.97 -10.58 -0.13
N GLY A 240 -30.51 -9.71 0.78
CA GLY A 240 -29.81 -10.09 2.01
C GLY A 240 -28.30 -10.26 1.84
N GLY A 241 -27.76 -9.89 0.69
CA GLY A 241 -26.32 -9.83 0.42
C GLY A 241 -25.67 -8.57 0.99
N VAL A 242 -24.33 -8.51 0.93
CA VAL A 242 -23.50 -7.37 1.37
C VAL A 242 -22.87 -6.71 0.15
N ALA A 243 -22.99 -5.39 0.05
CA ALA A 243 -22.45 -4.60 -1.06
C ALA A 243 -21.11 -3.97 -0.69
N VAL A 244 -20.07 -4.30 -1.45
CA VAL A 244 -18.71 -3.78 -1.32
C VAL A 244 -18.38 -2.87 -2.50
N VAL A 245 -17.79 -1.70 -2.22
CA VAL A 245 -17.27 -0.79 -3.25
C VAL A 245 -15.77 -0.68 -3.09
N VAL A 246 -15.02 -0.96 -4.16
CA VAL A 246 -13.58 -0.61 -4.26
C VAL A 246 -13.51 0.81 -4.78
N THR A 247 -12.77 1.68 -4.09
CA THR A 247 -12.68 3.09 -4.45
C THR A 247 -11.32 3.71 -4.19
N ASP A 248 -11.05 4.77 -4.91
CA ASP A 248 -9.90 5.64 -4.73
C ASP A 248 -10.26 6.82 -3.82
N PRO A 249 -9.53 7.07 -2.73
CA PRO A 249 -9.84 8.17 -1.82
C PRO A 249 -9.73 9.55 -2.49
N LEU A 250 -8.90 9.75 -3.52
CA LEU A 250 -8.84 11.01 -4.24
C LEU A 250 -10.04 11.20 -5.18
N ALA A 251 -10.52 10.13 -5.80
CA ALA A 251 -11.76 10.17 -6.57
C ALA A 251 -12.95 10.56 -5.68
N CYS A 252 -13.00 10.05 -4.44
CA CYS A 252 -14.02 10.41 -3.45
C CYS A 252 -14.02 11.88 -3.04
N VAL A 253 -13.00 12.67 -3.39
CA VAL A 253 -13.02 14.13 -3.18
C VAL A 253 -14.00 14.82 -4.13
N LEU A 254 -14.14 14.32 -5.37
CA LEU A 254 -15.02 14.89 -6.40
C LEU A 254 -16.30 14.08 -6.64
N LEU A 255 -16.27 12.78 -6.34
CA LEU A 255 -17.39 11.87 -6.61
C LEU A 255 -18.25 11.65 -5.36
N ALA A 256 -19.55 11.43 -5.57
CA ALA A 256 -20.45 10.95 -4.53
C ALA A 256 -19.83 9.77 -3.80
N SER A 257 -19.89 9.79 -2.46
CA SER A 257 -19.21 8.77 -1.65
C SER A 257 -19.82 7.38 -1.82
N PRO A 258 -19.06 6.29 -1.57
CA PRO A 258 -19.62 4.95 -1.51
C PRO A 258 -20.86 4.81 -0.63
N ALA A 259 -20.93 5.53 0.48
CA ALA A 259 -22.11 5.54 1.35
C ALA A 259 -23.33 6.16 0.66
N GLN A 260 -23.16 7.22 -0.16
CA GLN A 260 -24.25 7.82 -0.93
C GLN A 260 -24.79 6.87 -2.01
N LEU A 261 -23.94 5.98 -2.54
CA LEU A 261 -24.37 4.89 -3.43
C LEU A 261 -25.04 3.74 -2.65
N GLY A 262 -25.02 3.75 -1.33
CA GLY A 262 -25.64 2.74 -0.48
C GLY A 262 -24.73 1.57 -0.08
N ALA A 263 -23.43 1.65 -0.31
CA ALA A 263 -22.46 0.60 0.05
C ALA A 263 -22.49 0.26 1.55
N ASP A 264 -22.29 -1.01 1.86
CA ASP A 264 -22.10 -1.51 3.23
C ASP A 264 -20.64 -1.44 3.65
N ILE A 265 -19.74 -1.66 2.70
CA ILE A 265 -18.29 -1.70 2.89
C ILE A 265 -17.64 -0.92 1.74
N ALA A 266 -16.63 -0.11 2.05
CA ALA A 266 -15.74 0.49 1.06
C ALA A 266 -14.30 0.05 1.35
N VAL A 267 -13.55 -0.31 0.31
CA VAL A 267 -12.13 -0.66 0.40
C VAL A 267 -11.34 0.07 -0.68
N GLY A 268 -10.03 0.17 -0.51
CA GLY A 268 -9.14 0.78 -1.49
C GLY A 268 -7.73 0.96 -0.96
N SER A 269 -6.91 1.67 -1.72
CA SER A 269 -5.53 2.02 -1.35
C SER A 269 -5.40 3.53 -1.13
N ALA A 270 -4.72 3.93 -0.05
CA ALA A 270 -4.36 5.32 0.22
C ALA A 270 -2.96 5.68 -0.33
N GLN A 271 -2.39 4.88 -1.24
CA GLN A 271 -1.05 5.08 -1.79
C GLN A 271 -0.86 6.49 -2.35
N ARG A 272 -1.83 6.99 -3.11
CA ARG A 272 -1.72 8.31 -3.75
C ARG A 272 -1.77 9.49 -2.79
N PHE A 273 -1.96 9.23 -1.49
CA PHE A 273 -1.82 10.25 -0.44
C PHE A 273 -0.38 10.29 0.08
N GLY A 274 0.55 10.62 -0.80
CA GLY A 274 1.94 10.89 -0.46
C GLY A 274 2.84 9.67 -0.24
N VAL A 275 2.41 8.46 -0.59
CA VAL A 275 3.22 7.24 -0.47
C VAL A 275 3.85 6.91 -1.83
N PRO A 276 5.20 6.84 -1.94
CA PRO A 276 5.85 6.47 -3.19
C PRO A 276 5.38 5.13 -3.74
N MET A 277 5.43 4.94 -5.07
CA MET A 277 5.06 3.67 -5.70
C MET A 277 5.91 2.49 -5.23
N GLY A 278 7.23 2.69 -5.06
CA GLY A 278 8.16 1.73 -4.49
C GLY A 278 8.13 0.36 -5.13
N PHE A 279 8.01 0.28 -6.45
CA PHE A 279 7.87 -0.98 -7.19
C PHE A 279 6.71 -1.87 -6.70
N GLY A 280 5.61 -1.27 -6.28
CA GLY A 280 4.40 -1.97 -5.85
C GLY A 280 4.14 -2.01 -4.34
N GLY A 281 4.91 -1.32 -3.56
CA GLY A 281 4.65 -1.17 -2.14
C GLY A 281 5.87 -1.26 -1.24
N PRO A 282 5.62 -1.25 0.09
CA PRO A 282 4.31 -1.38 0.75
C PRO A 282 3.43 -0.14 0.62
N HIS A 283 2.10 -0.34 0.68
CA HIS A 283 1.09 0.73 0.67
C HIS A 283 0.10 0.55 1.81
N ALA A 284 -0.64 1.61 2.16
CA ALA A 284 -1.71 1.52 3.15
C ALA A 284 -3.06 1.36 2.45
N ALA A 285 -3.67 0.19 2.59
CA ALA A 285 -5.06 0.00 2.23
C ALA A 285 -5.99 0.37 3.39
N PHE A 286 -7.26 0.50 3.08
CA PHE A 286 -8.30 0.79 4.07
C PHE A 286 -9.53 -0.09 3.86
N MET A 287 -10.31 -0.19 4.93
CA MET A 287 -11.68 -0.67 4.89
C MET A 287 -12.53 0.22 5.78
N ALA A 288 -13.63 0.73 5.22
CA ALA A 288 -14.66 1.43 5.95
C ALA A 288 -16.00 0.71 5.87
N THR A 289 -16.84 0.84 6.88
CA THR A 289 -18.11 0.14 6.97
C THR A 289 -19.14 0.91 7.80
N THR A 290 -20.40 0.43 7.74
CA THR A 290 -21.48 0.90 8.57
C THR A 290 -21.32 0.42 10.02
N GLU A 291 -22.00 1.07 10.98
CA GLU A 291 -21.99 0.67 12.40
C GLU A 291 -22.45 -0.78 12.63
N ALA A 292 -23.36 -1.27 11.79
CA ALA A 292 -23.89 -2.64 11.90
C ALA A 292 -22.79 -3.70 11.78
N TYR A 293 -21.73 -3.40 11.04
CA TYR A 293 -20.63 -4.34 10.77
C TYR A 293 -19.35 -4.05 11.56
N ALA A 294 -19.35 -3.07 12.46
CA ALA A 294 -18.16 -2.68 13.24
C ALA A 294 -17.46 -3.85 13.95
N ARG A 295 -18.26 -4.82 14.46
CA ARG A 295 -17.72 -6.00 15.15
C ARG A 295 -17.16 -7.06 14.23
N SER A 296 -17.39 -6.96 12.92
CA SER A 296 -16.87 -7.86 11.89
C SER A 296 -15.70 -7.27 11.12
N LEU A 297 -15.42 -5.97 11.29
CA LEU A 297 -14.37 -5.24 10.60
C LEU A 297 -12.99 -5.85 10.91
N PRO A 298 -12.17 -6.23 9.91
CA PRO A 298 -10.79 -6.67 10.13
C PRO A 298 -9.88 -5.46 10.40
N GLY A 299 -8.69 -5.75 10.93
CA GLY A 299 -7.69 -4.72 11.22
C GLY A 299 -7.91 -3.99 12.55
N ARG A 300 -6.97 -3.11 12.88
CA ARG A 300 -6.99 -2.34 14.12
C ARG A 300 -7.99 -1.18 14.03
N LEU A 301 -8.55 -0.83 15.17
CA LEU A 301 -9.45 0.29 15.31
C LEU A 301 -8.99 1.15 16.48
N VAL A 302 -8.65 2.39 16.21
CA VAL A 302 -8.33 3.37 17.25
C VAL A 302 -9.63 4.03 17.73
N GLY A 303 -9.78 4.15 19.02
CA GLY A 303 -10.92 4.80 19.64
C GLY A 303 -10.51 5.78 20.73
N VAL A 304 -11.41 6.71 21.01
CA VAL A 304 -11.26 7.69 22.08
C VAL A 304 -11.77 7.10 23.40
N SER A 305 -10.99 7.31 24.47
CA SER A 305 -11.29 6.89 25.83
C SER A 305 -10.87 8.01 26.79
N THR A 306 -10.80 7.72 28.07
CA THR A 306 -10.26 8.60 29.09
C THR A 306 -9.20 7.90 29.91
N ASP A 307 -8.21 8.66 30.40
CA ASP A 307 -7.22 8.17 31.34
C ASP A 307 -7.78 8.13 32.78
N THR A 308 -6.95 7.75 33.75
CA THR A 308 -7.33 7.67 35.17
C THR A 308 -7.67 9.02 35.81
N GLU A 309 -7.26 10.13 35.17
CA GLU A 309 -7.55 11.49 35.60
C GLU A 309 -8.73 12.12 34.84
N GLY A 310 -9.40 11.33 33.97
CA GLY A 310 -10.54 11.79 33.18
C GLY A 310 -10.17 12.61 31.93
N ARG A 311 -8.87 12.67 31.55
CA ARG A 311 -8.43 13.37 30.34
C ARG A 311 -8.64 12.50 29.11
N PRO A 312 -8.88 13.07 27.91
CA PRO A 312 -8.96 12.30 26.68
C PRO A 312 -7.69 11.49 26.44
N ALA A 313 -7.87 10.20 26.15
CA ALA A 313 -6.81 9.26 25.82
C ALA A 313 -7.23 8.37 24.67
N LEU A 314 -6.27 7.87 23.89
CA LEU A 314 -6.51 7.00 22.76
C LEU A 314 -6.13 5.57 23.09
N ARG A 315 -6.83 4.60 22.50
CA ARG A 315 -6.56 3.17 22.67
C ARG A 315 -7.05 2.39 21.48
N LEU A 316 -6.59 1.14 21.33
CA LEU A 316 -7.21 0.21 20.40
C LEU A 316 -8.60 -0.19 20.91
N ALA A 317 -9.60 -0.04 20.05
CA ALA A 317 -11.00 -0.31 20.35
C ALA A 317 -11.44 -1.68 19.85
N LEU A 318 -12.51 -2.23 20.44
CA LEU A 318 -13.13 -3.50 20.05
C LEU A 318 -12.13 -4.68 19.98
N GLN A 319 -11.13 -4.73 20.85
CA GLN A 319 -10.08 -5.77 20.87
C GLN A 319 -10.63 -7.20 21.00
N THR A 320 -11.87 -7.37 21.48
CA THR A 320 -12.54 -8.69 21.52
C THR A 320 -12.70 -9.34 20.14
N ARG A 321 -12.46 -8.61 19.03
CA ARG A 321 -12.43 -9.17 17.67
C ARG A 321 -11.12 -9.89 17.35
N GLU A 322 -10.06 -9.60 18.09
CA GLU A 322 -8.70 -10.00 17.80
C GLU A 322 -8.42 -11.45 18.19
N GLN A 323 -7.53 -12.12 17.44
CA GLN A 323 -7.21 -13.53 17.64
C GLN A 323 -6.56 -13.81 19.00
N HIS A 324 -5.77 -12.89 19.56
CA HIS A 324 -5.16 -13.07 20.88
C HIS A 324 -6.17 -13.13 22.03
N ILE A 325 -7.42 -12.71 21.79
CA ILE A 325 -8.55 -12.82 22.75
C ILE A 325 -9.50 -13.94 22.37
N ARG A 326 -9.94 -13.99 21.12
CA ARG A 326 -11.01 -14.90 20.66
C ARG A 326 -10.52 -16.20 20.02
N ARG A 327 -9.23 -16.32 19.73
CA ARG A 327 -8.63 -17.49 19.07
C ARG A 327 -9.37 -17.81 17.76
N GLU A 328 -9.82 -19.06 17.58
CA GLU A 328 -10.54 -19.53 16.38
C GLU A 328 -11.86 -18.77 16.09
N LYS A 329 -12.42 -18.08 17.07
CA LYS A 329 -13.64 -17.26 16.93
C LYS A 329 -13.35 -15.80 16.61
N ALA A 330 -12.10 -15.44 16.35
CA ALA A 330 -11.72 -14.08 16.00
C ALA A 330 -12.34 -13.67 14.65
N THR A 331 -12.76 -12.42 14.57
CA THR A 331 -13.23 -11.80 13.32
C THR A 331 -12.15 -10.94 12.66
N SER A 332 -11.04 -10.71 13.34
CA SER A 332 -9.86 -10.01 12.83
C SER A 332 -8.63 -10.86 13.08
N ASN A 333 -7.98 -11.31 12.00
CA ASN A 333 -6.72 -12.05 12.01
C ASN A 333 -5.56 -11.20 11.44
N ILE A 334 -5.76 -9.91 11.30
CA ILE A 334 -4.73 -8.99 10.78
C ILE A 334 -3.70 -8.76 11.89
N CYS A 335 -2.52 -9.36 11.74
CA CYS A 335 -1.40 -9.20 12.65
C CYS A 335 -0.71 -7.85 12.41
N THR A 336 -0.36 -7.55 11.17
CA THR A 336 0.38 -6.37 10.77
C THR A 336 -0.46 -5.44 9.93
N ALA A 337 -0.55 -4.17 10.33
CA ALA A 337 -1.10 -3.08 9.55
C ALA A 337 0.05 -2.25 8.96
N GLN A 338 -0.21 -1.52 7.89
CA GLN A 338 0.74 -0.59 7.27
C GLN A 338 0.78 0.75 8.04
N ALA A 339 1.20 0.70 9.30
CA ALA A 339 1.08 1.82 10.22
C ALA A 339 1.83 3.07 9.76
N LEU A 340 3.11 2.95 9.33
CA LEU A 340 3.90 4.09 8.86
C LEU A 340 3.25 4.74 7.64
N LEU A 341 2.78 3.95 6.70
CA LEU A 341 2.21 4.44 5.45
C LEU A 341 0.82 5.04 5.66
N ALA A 342 0.03 4.51 6.58
CA ALA A 342 -1.22 5.13 7.03
C ALA A 342 -0.99 6.48 7.71
N ASN A 343 0.09 6.59 8.52
CA ASN A 343 0.48 7.87 9.10
C ASN A 343 0.86 8.89 8.02
N ILE A 344 1.63 8.48 7.00
CA ILE A 344 1.99 9.35 5.87
C ILE A 344 0.73 9.83 5.15
N ALA A 345 -0.21 8.93 4.84
CA ALA A 345 -1.46 9.29 4.16
C ALA A 345 -2.32 10.23 5.00
N GLY A 346 -2.42 10.00 6.31
CA GLY A 346 -3.10 10.90 7.24
C GLY A 346 -2.44 12.27 7.31
N PHE A 347 -1.10 12.34 7.35
CA PHE A 347 -0.35 13.61 7.35
C PHE A 347 -0.44 14.32 6.00
N TYR A 348 -0.47 13.60 4.89
CA TYR A 348 -0.69 14.17 3.56
C TYR A 348 -2.05 14.89 3.50
N ALA A 349 -3.12 14.23 3.96
CA ALA A 349 -4.44 14.83 4.03
C ALA A 349 -4.48 16.04 5.00
N THR A 350 -3.75 15.96 6.10
CA THR A 350 -3.63 17.07 7.07
C THR A 350 -2.89 18.27 6.46
N TRP A 351 -1.81 18.02 5.70
CA TRP A 351 -1.01 19.04 5.02
C TRP A 351 -1.79 19.78 3.94
N HIS A 352 -2.47 19.03 3.07
CA HIS A 352 -3.21 19.62 1.95
C HIS A 352 -4.56 20.21 2.39
N GLY A 353 -5.18 19.63 3.42
CA GLY A 353 -6.53 19.96 3.82
C GLY A 353 -7.56 19.71 2.70
N PRO A 354 -8.84 20.02 2.94
CA PRO A 354 -9.88 19.79 1.93
C PRO A 354 -9.65 20.59 0.65
N VAL A 355 -9.19 21.85 0.76
CA VAL A 355 -8.94 22.72 -0.39
C VAL A 355 -7.79 22.20 -1.26
N GLY A 356 -6.70 21.74 -0.65
CA GLY A 356 -5.55 21.19 -1.36
C GLY A 356 -5.89 19.88 -2.06
N LEU A 357 -6.59 18.96 -1.36
CA LEU A 357 -7.03 17.70 -1.97
C LEU A 357 -7.99 17.92 -3.14
N HIS A 358 -8.95 18.85 -2.99
CA HIS A 358 -9.87 19.21 -4.09
C HIS A 358 -9.09 19.73 -5.32
N ARG A 359 -8.11 20.62 -5.10
CA ARG A 359 -7.26 21.14 -6.18
C ARG A 359 -6.48 20.03 -6.88
N ILE A 360 -5.94 19.06 -6.13
CA ILE A 360 -5.21 17.93 -6.71
C ILE A 360 -6.16 17.05 -7.51
N ALA A 361 -7.31 16.68 -6.96
CA ALA A 361 -8.30 15.84 -7.62
C ALA A 361 -8.86 16.48 -8.90
N GLU A 362 -9.22 17.77 -8.83
CA GLU A 362 -9.70 18.54 -10.00
C GLU A 362 -8.63 18.63 -11.09
N ARG A 363 -7.36 18.93 -10.71
CA ARG A 363 -6.27 18.98 -11.68
C ARG A 363 -6.09 17.65 -12.42
N VAL A 364 -6.08 16.54 -11.69
CA VAL A 364 -5.91 15.20 -12.27
C VAL A 364 -7.08 14.86 -13.21
N GLN A 365 -8.31 15.14 -12.80
CA GLN A 365 -9.51 14.95 -13.60
C GLN A 365 -9.49 15.80 -14.89
N ARG A 366 -9.06 17.06 -14.81
CA ARG A 366 -8.97 17.94 -15.98
C ARG A 366 -7.88 17.51 -16.95
N LEU A 367 -6.74 16.98 -16.46
CA LEU A 367 -5.69 16.41 -17.31
C LEU A 367 -6.23 15.21 -18.12
N ALA A 368 -6.98 14.32 -17.47
CA ALA A 368 -7.66 13.23 -18.15
C ALA A 368 -8.67 13.75 -19.20
N THR A 369 -9.45 14.76 -18.84
CA THR A 369 -10.44 15.38 -19.75
C THR A 369 -9.79 16.05 -20.96
N MET A 370 -8.73 16.83 -20.78
CA MET A 370 -8.01 17.46 -21.88
C MET A 370 -7.48 16.40 -22.87
N THR A 371 -6.92 15.30 -22.36
CA THR A 371 -6.45 14.20 -23.21
C THR A 371 -7.62 13.53 -23.93
N ALA A 372 -8.70 13.23 -23.22
CA ALA A 372 -9.90 12.62 -23.79
C ALA A 372 -10.48 13.46 -24.94
N GLN A 373 -10.61 14.78 -24.74
CA GLN A 373 -11.11 15.71 -25.76
C GLN A 373 -10.14 15.85 -26.94
N GLY A 374 -8.83 15.93 -26.66
CA GLY A 374 -7.81 15.98 -27.70
C GLY A 374 -7.82 14.74 -28.60
N LEU A 375 -7.97 13.55 -28.03
CA LEU A 375 -8.06 12.30 -28.76
C LEU A 375 -9.39 12.19 -29.55
N LYS A 376 -10.54 12.51 -28.93
CA LYS A 376 -11.85 12.54 -29.63
C LYS A 376 -11.85 13.50 -30.82
N ALA A 377 -11.28 14.69 -30.67
CA ALA A 377 -11.17 15.68 -31.73
C ALA A 377 -10.33 15.19 -32.94
N ASN A 378 -9.46 14.20 -32.71
CA ASN A 378 -8.62 13.58 -33.75
C ASN A 378 -9.11 12.18 -34.18
N GLY A 379 -10.37 11.85 -33.87
CA GLY A 379 -11.03 10.65 -34.40
C GLY A 379 -10.85 9.38 -33.59
N TYR A 380 -10.24 9.45 -32.40
CA TYR A 380 -10.14 8.30 -31.48
C TYR A 380 -11.45 8.10 -30.72
N GLU A 381 -11.84 6.85 -30.54
CA GLU A 381 -12.97 6.43 -29.72
C GLU A 381 -12.53 6.12 -28.30
N LEU A 382 -13.22 6.65 -27.30
CA LEU A 382 -13.04 6.25 -25.91
C LEU A 382 -13.96 5.08 -25.58
N LEU A 383 -13.49 4.17 -24.70
CA LEU A 383 -14.30 3.03 -24.26
C LEU A 383 -15.49 3.48 -23.40
N HIS A 384 -15.36 4.61 -22.70
CA HIS A 384 -16.38 5.18 -21.81
C HIS A 384 -16.57 6.68 -22.04
N ASP A 385 -17.76 7.17 -21.72
CA ASP A 385 -18.08 8.60 -21.76
C ASP A 385 -17.89 9.30 -20.40
N THR A 386 -17.49 8.54 -19.37
CA THR A 386 -17.25 9.02 -18.01
C THR A 386 -15.85 8.64 -17.56
N TRP A 387 -15.20 9.50 -16.78
CA TRP A 387 -13.86 9.27 -16.20
C TRP A 387 -13.57 10.22 -15.04
N PHE A 388 -12.70 9.77 -14.13
CA PHE A 388 -12.03 10.63 -13.17
C PHE A 388 -10.60 10.94 -13.64
N ASP A 389 -9.67 10.03 -13.46
CA ASP A 389 -8.26 10.16 -13.79
C ASP A 389 -7.78 9.19 -14.87
N THR A 390 -8.62 8.24 -15.24
CA THR A 390 -8.29 7.15 -16.15
C THR A 390 -9.24 7.15 -17.34
N ILE A 391 -8.68 7.04 -18.55
CA ILE A 391 -9.41 6.85 -19.78
C ILE A 391 -8.91 5.61 -20.52
N ALA A 392 -9.79 4.94 -21.23
CA ALA A 392 -9.45 3.83 -22.12
C ALA A 392 -9.77 4.23 -23.57
N VAL A 393 -8.80 4.07 -24.47
CA VAL A 393 -8.83 4.57 -25.86
C VAL A 393 -8.71 3.40 -26.82
N ARG A 394 -9.62 3.34 -27.80
CA ARG A 394 -9.54 2.36 -28.91
C ARG A 394 -8.55 2.83 -29.97
N VAL A 395 -7.69 1.91 -30.38
CA VAL A 395 -6.65 2.10 -31.40
C VAL A 395 -6.83 1.02 -32.47
N PRO A 396 -7.67 1.25 -33.51
CA PRO A 396 -8.03 0.22 -34.48
C PRO A 396 -6.84 -0.40 -35.22
N ASP A 397 -5.79 0.38 -35.46
CA ASP A 397 -4.57 -0.05 -36.18
C ASP A 397 -3.58 -0.81 -35.28
N GLY A 398 -3.98 -1.13 -34.06
CA GLY A 398 -3.20 -1.86 -33.06
C GLY A 398 -2.51 -0.99 -32.03
N ALA A 399 -2.69 -1.32 -30.76
CA ALA A 399 -2.19 -0.54 -29.61
C ALA A 399 -0.65 -0.54 -29.51
N GLN A 400 0.02 -1.56 -30.05
CA GLN A 400 1.48 -1.74 -29.91
C GLN A 400 2.29 -0.61 -30.56
N SER A 401 1.81 -0.04 -31.69
CA SER A 401 2.49 1.07 -32.37
C SER A 401 2.49 2.33 -31.51
N VAL A 402 1.35 2.66 -30.90
CA VAL A 402 1.20 3.80 -30.00
C VAL A 402 2.03 3.61 -28.72
N ILE A 403 2.04 2.38 -28.15
CA ILE A 403 2.87 2.06 -26.99
C ILE A 403 4.36 2.21 -27.33
N ALA A 404 4.81 1.71 -28.49
CA ALA A 404 6.20 1.86 -28.92
C ALA A 404 6.58 3.34 -29.11
N HIS A 405 5.69 4.14 -29.71
CA HIS A 405 5.90 5.58 -29.84
C HIS A 405 5.92 6.28 -28.47
N GLY A 406 4.98 5.96 -27.57
CA GLY A 406 4.99 6.48 -26.20
C GLY A 406 6.32 6.16 -25.46
N ARG A 407 6.81 4.93 -25.59
CA ARG A 407 8.10 4.54 -25.03
C ARG A 407 9.27 5.34 -25.59
N SER A 408 9.24 5.72 -26.86
CA SER A 408 10.26 6.60 -27.45
C SER A 408 10.22 8.03 -26.89
N LEU A 409 9.09 8.44 -26.33
CA LEU A 409 8.87 9.71 -25.63
C LEU A 409 8.98 9.59 -24.11
N ASP A 410 9.53 8.49 -23.60
CA ASP A 410 9.67 8.20 -22.18
C ASP A 410 8.35 8.07 -21.40
N LEU A 411 7.30 7.54 -22.06
CA LEU A 411 5.99 7.28 -21.48
C LEU A 411 5.71 5.78 -21.43
N ASP A 412 5.06 5.32 -20.36
CA ASP A 412 4.53 3.96 -20.28
C ASP A 412 3.00 3.99 -20.17
N PHE A 413 2.33 3.32 -21.12
CA PHE A 413 0.89 3.16 -21.18
C PHE A 413 0.47 1.76 -20.77
N ARG A 414 -0.76 1.63 -20.27
CA ARG A 414 -1.36 0.33 -20.00
C ARG A 414 -1.88 -0.29 -21.31
N LEU A 415 -1.39 -1.46 -21.68
CA LEU A 415 -2.02 -2.29 -22.70
C LEU A 415 -3.18 -3.04 -22.05
N ILE A 416 -4.42 -2.74 -22.45
CA ILE A 416 -5.63 -3.44 -21.98
C ILE A 416 -5.84 -4.69 -22.83
N ASP A 417 -5.87 -4.50 -24.14
CA ASP A 417 -5.95 -5.56 -25.16
C ASP A 417 -5.24 -5.12 -26.45
N GLU A 418 -5.34 -5.92 -27.53
CA GLU A 418 -4.66 -5.66 -28.79
C GLU A 418 -5.01 -4.32 -29.44
N THR A 419 -6.17 -3.75 -29.10
CA THR A 419 -6.73 -2.53 -29.69
C THR A 419 -7.07 -1.45 -28.67
N THR A 420 -6.78 -1.65 -27.40
CA THR A 420 -7.20 -0.72 -26.34
C THR A 420 -6.03 -0.35 -25.44
N ILE A 421 -5.85 0.96 -25.24
CA ILE A 421 -4.83 1.54 -24.35
C ILE A 421 -5.51 2.24 -23.17
N GLY A 422 -5.05 1.96 -21.95
CA GLY A 422 -5.41 2.72 -20.75
C GLY A 422 -4.40 3.82 -20.46
N LEU A 423 -4.89 4.97 -20.04
CA LEU A 423 -4.10 6.15 -19.66
C LEU A 423 -4.60 6.65 -18.31
N THR A 424 -3.75 6.60 -17.29
CA THR A 424 -4.06 7.12 -15.96
C THR A 424 -3.20 8.34 -15.66
N PHE A 425 -3.83 9.42 -15.23
CA PHE A 425 -3.19 10.68 -14.86
C PHE A 425 -3.09 10.79 -13.34
N ASP A 426 -2.01 11.41 -12.85
CA ASP A 426 -1.76 11.53 -11.43
C ASP A 426 -1.18 12.89 -11.04
N GLU A 427 -0.83 13.04 -9.77
CA GLU A 427 -0.32 14.30 -9.22
C GLU A 427 0.98 14.78 -9.90
N THR A 428 1.77 13.87 -10.44
CA THR A 428 3.05 14.16 -11.10
C THR A 428 2.91 14.54 -12.57
N THR A 429 1.72 14.33 -13.15
CA THR A 429 1.45 14.60 -14.56
C THR A 429 1.45 16.12 -14.83
N THR A 430 2.16 16.52 -15.90
CA THR A 430 2.29 17.92 -16.37
C THR A 430 1.64 18.11 -17.75
N LEU A 431 1.46 19.35 -18.17
CA LEU A 431 1.00 19.68 -19.54
C LEU A 431 1.96 19.19 -20.63
N GLU A 432 3.26 19.13 -20.34
CA GLU A 432 4.26 18.55 -21.23
C GLU A 432 4.00 17.05 -21.45
N VAL A 433 3.68 16.32 -20.36
CA VAL A 433 3.28 14.89 -20.46
C VAL A 433 2.05 14.74 -21.34
N LEU A 434 1.04 15.61 -21.21
CA LEU A 434 -0.14 15.59 -22.08
C LEU A 434 0.22 15.79 -23.57
N SER A 435 1.07 16.76 -23.86
CA SER A 435 1.56 17.00 -25.22
C SER A 435 2.25 15.76 -25.79
N ASP A 436 3.08 15.11 -25.00
CA ASP A 436 3.78 13.89 -25.41
C ASP A 436 2.83 12.70 -25.57
N VAL A 437 1.78 12.59 -24.72
CA VAL A 437 0.72 11.59 -24.91
C VAL A 437 0.01 11.81 -26.24
N LEU A 438 -0.43 13.03 -26.55
CA LEU A 438 -1.08 13.34 -27.83
C LEU A 438 -0.17 13.02 -29.04
N LYS A 439 1.11 13.38 -28.97
CA LYS A 439 2.11 13.01 -30.01
C LYS A 439 2.24 11.50 -30.15
N ALA A 440 2.24 10.72 -29.04
CA ALA A 440 2.32 9.27 -29.11
C ALA A 440 1.16 8.65 -29.90
N PHE A 441 -0.02 9.28 -29.86
CA PHE A 441 -1.19 8.92 -30.68
C PHE A 441 -1.17 9.54 -32.09
N GLY A 442 -0.09 10.20 -32.49
CA GLY A 442 0.02 10.83 -33.82
C GLY A 442 -0.81 12.12 -33.97
N VAL A 443 -1.26 12.69 -32.87
CA VAL A 443 -1.94 13.99 -32.87
C VAL A 443 -0.87 15.07 -32.96
N ASP A 444 -0.80 15.71 -34.12
CA ASP A 444 0.09 16.86 -34.33
C ASP A 444 -0.53 18.10 -33.67
N ASP A 445 -0.07 18.38 -32.46
CA ASP A 445 -0.57 19.50 -31.67
C ASP A 445 0.40 20.70 -31.76
N SER A 446 0.15 21.57 -32.73
CA SER A 446 0.82 22.86 -32.87
C SER A 446 0.38 23.90 -31.83
N GLY A 447 -0.51 23.51 -30.88
CA GLY A 447 -1.05 24.38 -29.84
C GLY A 447 -0.95 23.79 -28.44
N SER A 448 -1.22 24.58 -27.41
CA SER A 448 -1.28 24.11 -26.03
C SER A 448 -2.43 23.11 -25.83
N PRO A 449 -2.21 22.00 -25.08
CA PRO A 449 -3.29 21.07 -24.70
C PRO A 449 -4.46 21.73 -23.98
N GLU A 450 -4.24 22.87 -23.37
CA GLU A 450 -5.25 23.66 -22.64
C GLU A 450 -6.46 24.06 -23.50
N LYS A 451 -6.32 24.08 -24.84
CA LYS A 451 -7.47 24.30 -25.73
C LYS A 451 -8.57 23.23 -25.66
N PHE A 452 -8.23 22.06 -25.12
CA PHE A 452 -9.16 20.94 -24.92
C PHE A 452 -9.73 20.89 -23.50
N ASP A 453 -9.47 21.91 -22.68
CA ASP A 453 -9.98 21.96 -21.31
C ASP A 453 -11.52 22.11 -21.31
N ALA A 454 -12.19 21.17 -20.63
CA ALA A 454 -13.63 21.10 -20.53
C ALA A 454 -14.02 20.61 -19.13
N PRO A 455 -14.01 21.49 -18.12
CA PRO A 455 -14.13 21.12 -16.70
C PRO A 455 -15.45 20.40 -16.35
N ASP A 456 -16.50 20.58 -17.14
CA ASP A 456 -17.83 19.98 -16.88
C ASP A 456 -17.99 18.57 -17.47
N LEU A 457 -16.93 18.01 -18.07
CA LEU A 457 -16.96 16.68 -18.68
C LEU A 457 -16.28 15.63 -17.79
N GLY A 458 -16.64 14.37 -18.05
CA GLY A 458 -16.05 13.18 -17.43
C GLY A 458 -16.82 12.68 -16.20
N ILE A 459 -17.26 13.55 -15.30
CA ILE A 459 -18.02 13.16 -14.11
C ILE A 459 -19.53 13.39 -14.36
N PRO A 460 -20.38 12.35 -14.23
CA PRO A 460 -21.83 12.53 -14.30
C PRO A 460 -22.32 13.49 -13.21
N LEU A 461 -23.15 14.46 -13.57
CA LEU A 461 -23.65 15.48 -12.65
C LEU A 461 -24.31 14.89 -11.39
N ALA A 462 -25.03 13.78 -11.55
CA ALA A 462 -25.67 13.07 -10.42
C ALA A 462 -24.68 12.44 -9.45
N LEU A 463 -23.43 12.25 -9.86
CA LEU A 463 -22.37 11.65 -9.06
C LEU A 463 -21.31 12.66 -8.62
N VAL A 464 -21.52 13.95 -8.87
CA VAL A 464 -20.65 15.01 -8.33
C VAL A 464 -20.88 15.12 -6.82
N ARG A 465 -19.80 15.12 -6.05
CA ARG A 465 -19.85 15.31 -4.60
C ARG A 465 -20.27 16.72 -4.24
N THR A 466 -21.22 16.87 -3.31
CA THR A 466 -21.74 18.16 -2.87
C THR A 466 -21.54 18.42 -1.37
N ASP A 467 -21.25 17.39 -0.60
CA ASP A 467 -21.00 17.49 0.84
C ASP A 467 -19.56 17.91 1.15
N ALA A 468 -19.39 18.59 2.30
CA ALA A 468 -18.08 19.00 2.77
C ALA A 468 -17.27 17.80 3.27
N ILE A 469 -15.97 17.81 2.98
CA ILE A 469 -15.02 16.79 3.43
C ILE A 469 -14.01 17.36 4.43
N LEU A 470 -13.42 16.52 5.27
CA LEU A 470 -12.32 16.84 6.17
C LEU A 470 -12.58 18.09 7.01
N THR A 471 -13.79 18.15 7.60
CA THR A 471 -14.25 19.32 8.38
C THR A 471 -13.57 19.42 9.75
N ALA A 472 -12.93 18.35 10.23
CA ALA A 472 -12.24 18.35 11.52
C ALA A 472 -11.08 19.35 11.53
N LYS A 473 -10.89 20.02 12.68
CA LYS A 473 -9.93 21.11 12.85
C LYS A 473 -8.50 20.75 12.44
N VAL A 474 -8.06 19.51 12.63
CA VAL A 474 -6.72 19.06 12.27
C VAL A 474 -6.42 19.25 10.79
N PHE A 475 -7.41 19.04 9.92
CA PHE A 475 -7.29 19.21 8.47
C PHE A 475 -7.39 20.67 8.00
N GLN A 476 -7.60 21.60 8.92
CA GLN A 476 -7.72 23.04 8.66
C GLN A 476 -6.53 23.84 9.23
N SER A 477 -5.64 23.22 10.02
CA SER A 477 -4.72 23.97 10.88
C SER A 477 -3.23 23.64 10.72
N CYS A 478 -2.85 22.63 9.92
CA CYS A 478 -1.45 22.20 9.77
C CYS A 478 -0.95 22.36 8.32
N GLN A 479 -1.29 23.48 7.67
CA GLN A 479 -1.05 23.70 6.24
C GLN A 479 0.19 24.57 5.95
N THR A 480 0.87 25.04 6.99
CA THR A 480 2.18 25.69 6.87
C THR A 480 3.27 24.74 7.36
N GLU A 481 4.48 24.86 6.81
CA GLU A 481 5.61 24.01 7.18
C GLU A 481 5.88 24.02 8.70
N HIS A 482 5.81 25.19 9.33
CA HIS A 482 6.04 25.35 10.77
C HIS A 482 4.94 24.67 11.62
N GLU A 483 3.69 24.79 11.23
CA GLU A 483 2.58 24.15 11.93
C GLU A 483 2.69 22.63 11.80
N MET A 484 2.97 22.14 10.59
CA MET A 484 3.15 20.71 10.35
C MET A 484 4.33 20.14 11.13
N LEU A 485 5.49 20.82 11.15
CA LEU A 485 6.64 20.43 11.97
C LEU A 485 6.29 20.32 13.45
N ARG A 486 5.58 21.31 14.01
CA ARG A 486 5.15 21.30 15.41
C ARG A 486 4.15 20.19 15.69
N TYR A 487 3.26 19.94 14.74
CA TYR A 487 2.30 18.84 14.85
C TYR A 487 2.99 17.48 14.87
N LEU A 488 3.87 17.19 13.91
CA LEU A 488 4.66 15.97 13.84
C LEU A 488 5.51 15.78 15.11
N ARG A 489 6.14 16.83 15.60
CA ARG A 489 6.93 16.81 16.85
C ARG A 489 6.07 16.51 18.05
N ARG A 490 4.93 17.18 18.20
CA ARG A 490 4.00 16.95 19.31
C ARG A 490 3.51 15.51 19.36
N CYS A 491 3.23 14.90 18.20
CA CYS A 491 2.85 13.48 18.14
C CYS A 491 4.02 12.59 18.54
N SER A 492 5.20 12.78 17.95
CA SER A 492 6.36 11.93 18.25
C SER A 492 6.82 12.02 19.71
N ASP A 493 6.65 13.16 20.36
CA ASP A 493 7.03 13.36 21.78
C ASP A 493 6.13 12.61 22.78
N LYS A 494 4.94 12.18 22.33
CA LYS A 494 4.03 11.35 23.13
C LYS A 494 4.33 9.86 23.05
N ASP A 495 5.30 9.47 22.24
CA ASP A 495 5.62 8.07 21.97
C ASP A 495 7.01 7.72 22.49
N LEU A 496 7.20 6.47 22.88
CA LEU A 496 8.53 5.91 23.03
C LEU A 496 9.13 5.56 21.67
N ALA A 497 10.42 5.82 21.48
CA ALA A 497 11.13 5.58 20.23
C ALA A 497 12.57 5.16 20.48
N LEU A 498 13.16 4.43 19.54
CA LEU A 498 14.53 3.87 19.66
C LEU A 498 15.63 4.93 19.77
N ASP A 499 15.36 6.17 19.37
CA ASP A 499 16.32 7.29 19.46
C ASP A 499 16.46 7.86 20.88
N ARG A 500 15.63 7.44 21.84
CA ARG A 500 15.61 7.99 23.20
C ARG A 500 15.35 6.99 24.32
N THR A 501 14.98 5.74 23.99
CA THR A 501 14.69 4.72 24.99
C THR A 501 14.72 3.31 24.39
N MET A 502 14.85 2.30 25.24
CA MET A 502 14.52 0.93 24.87
C MET A 502 13.00 0.76 24.79
N ILE A 503 12.52 0.15 23.73
CA ILE A 503 11.08 -0.09 23.55
C ILE A 503 10.72 -1.48 24.07
N PRO A 504 9.94 -1.61 25.15
CA PRO A 504 9.54 -2.89 25.71
C PRO A 504 8.36 -3.46 24.91
N LEU A 505 8.61 -4.08 23.76
CA LEU A 505 7.58 -4.68 22.92
C LEU A 505 7.38 -6.16 23.28
N GLY A 506 6.13 -6.55 23.55
CA GLY A 506 5.76 -7.91 23.88
C GLY A 506 5.57 -8.83 22.69
N SER A 507 5.10 -8.31 21.55
CA SER A 507 4.72 -9.12 20.38
C SER A 507 5.85 -9.29 19.37
N CYS A 508 6.72 -8.29 19.23
CA CYS A 508 7.83 -8.34 18.29
C CYS A 508 8.90 -7.33 18.70
N THR A 509 10.15 -7.76 18.68
CA THR A 509 11.27 -6.86 18.92
C THR A 509 11.58 -6.11 17.64
N MET A 510 11.28 -4.82 17.60
CA MET A 510 11.70 -3.96 16.51
C MET A 510 13.22 -3.78 16.54
N LYS A 511 13.88 -4.16 15.45
CA LYS A 511 15.33 -3.96 15.30
C LYS A 511 15.58 -2.53 14.85
N HIS A 512 16.75 -2.00 15.24
CA HIS A 512 17.20 -0.74 14.69
C HIS A 512 17.33 -0.86 13.16
N ASN A 513 16.67 0.03 12.42
CA ASN A 513 16.82 0.12 10.98
C ASN A 513 17.95 1.11 10.67
N PRO A 514 19.05 0.66 10.04
CA PRO A 514 20.14 1.56 9.65
C PRO A 514 19.64 2.69 8.75
N ARG A 515 20.07 3.91 9.01
CA ARG A 515 19.64 5.09 8.22
C ARG A 515 20.02 5.01 6.74
N LEU A 516 21.03 4.21 6.44
CA LEU A 516 21.42 3.92 5.07
C LEU A 516 20.28 3.28 4.28
N ASN A 517 19.54 2.35 4.89
CA ASN A 517 18.42 1.64 4.22
C ASN A 517 17.36 2.63 3.73
N GLU A 518 16.94 3.56 4.60
CA GLU A 518 15.94 4.57 4.23
C GLU A 518 16.44 5.49 3.11
N LYS A 519 17.72 5.82 3.13
CA LYS A 519 18.35 6.65 2.10
C LYS A 519 18.38 5.93 0.75
N MET A 520 18.70 4.64 0.73
CA MET A 520 18.79 3.86 -0.52
C MET A 520 17.40 3.55 -1.08
N ALA A 521 16.44 3.16 -0.25
CA ALA A 521 15.07 2.89 -0.67
C ALA A 521 14.38 4.09 -1.35
N ARG A 522 14.86 5.33 -1.09
CA ARG A 522 14.32 6.55 -1.69
C ARG A 522 15.04 7.02 -2.96
N LEU A 523 16.00 6.28 -3.45
CA LEU A 523 16.56 6.57 -4.77
C LEU A 523 15.45 6.50 -5.82
N PRO A 524 15.35 7.44 -6.75
CA PRO A 524 14.29 7.42 -7.78
C PRO A 524 14.20 6.10 -8.52
N GLY A 525 15.34 5.45 -8.80
CA GLY A 525 15.40 4.13 -9.43
C GLY A 525 14.74 3.00 -8.60
N PHE A 526 14.43 3.22 -7.32
CA PHE A 526 13.66 2.28 -6.49
C PHE A 526 12.29 2.83 -6.09
N ALA A 527 12.24 4.10 -5.69
CA ALA A 527 11.02 4.71 -5.15
C ALA A 527 9.97 5.04 -6.21
N ASP A 528 10.42 5.47 -7.42
CA ASP A 528 9.53 6.04 -8.43
C ASP A 528 9.27 5.06 -9.60
N VAL A 529 9.49 3.77 -9.37
CA VAL A 529 9.32 2.71 -10.37
C VAL A 529 7.94 2.08 -10.25
N HIS A 530 7.20 2.04 -11.36
CA HIS A 530 5.89 1.41 -11.40
C HIS A 530 6.02 -0.14 -11.48
N PRO A 531 5.25 -0.91 -10.69
CA PRO A 531 5.42 -2.38 -10.62
C PRO A 531 5.10 -3.11 -11.92
N MET A 532 4.33 -2.50 -12.82
CA MET A 532 3.90 -3.08 -14.09
C MET A 532 4.59 -2.45 -15.31
N GLN A 533 5.62 -1.63 -15.12
CA GLN A 533 6.38 -1.12 -16.25
C GLN A 533 7.21 -2.23 -16.92
N PRO A 534 7.66 -2.05 -18.18
CA PRO A 534 8.37 -3.11 -18.91
C PRO A 534 9.57 -3.66 -18.15
N GLN A 535 9.69 -4.99 -18.09
CA GLN A 535 10.77 -5.69 -17.38
C GLN A 535 12.16 -5.18 -17.76
N SER A 536 12.38 -4.82 -19.03
CA SER A 536 13.64 -4.26 -19.52
C SER A 536 14.03 -2.92 -18.90
N THR A 537 13.13 -2.27 -18.17
CA THR A 537 13.33 -0.97 -17.52
C THR A 537 13.50 -1.05 -16.00
N VAL A 538 13.43 -2.27 -15.43
CA VAL A 538 13.48 -2.52 -13.98
C VAL A 538 14.53 -3.56 -13.58
N GLN A 539 15.58 -3.66 -14.36
CA GLN A 539 16.60 -4.69 -14.15
C GLN A 539 17.31 -4.59 -12.80
N GLY A 540 17.54 -3.37 -12.30
CA GLY A 540 18.12 -3.19 -10.97
C GLY A 540 17.20 -3.64 -9.82
N ALA A 541 15.88 -3.46 -9.95
CA ALA A 541 14.95 -3.96 -8.95
C ALA A 541 14.94 -5.51 -8.94
N LEU A 542 14.99 -6.12 -10.12
CA LEU A 542 15.05 -7.58 -10.26
C LEU A 542 16.36 -8.14 -9.69
N GLU A 543 17.50 -7.47 -9.92
CA GLU A 543 18.80 -7.85 -9.36
C GLU A 543 18.78 -7.86 -7.83
N VAL A 544 18.27 -6.81 -7.19
CA VAL A 544 18.14 -6.78 -5.72
C VAL A 544 17.24 -7.90 -5.19
N ILE A 545 16.14 -8.21 -5.89
CA ILE A 545 15.24 -9.29 -5.50
C ILE A 545 15.92 -10.65 -5.64
N GLU A 546 16.63 -10.88 -6.73
CA GLU A 546 17.33 -12.14 -7.01
C GLU A 546 18.47 -12.37 -6.01
N GLU A 547 19.29 -11.36 -5.76
CA GLU A 547 20.39 -11.44 -4.81
C GLU A 547 19.89 -11.70 -3.37
N LEU A 548 18.86 -10.97 -2.94
CA LEU A 548 18.25 -11.22 -1.63
C LEU A 548 17.64 -12.62 -1.54
N ALA A 549 17.02 -13.11 -2.60
CA ALA A 549 16.49 -14.47 -2.67
C ALA A 549 17.60 -15.52 -2.50
N ASP A 550 18.73 -15.35 -3.20
CA ASP A 550 19.90 -16.23 -3.07
C ASP A 550 20.45 -16.24 -1.64
N TRP A 551 20.63 -15.08 -1.03
CA TRP A 551 21.10 -14.99 0.36
C TRP A 551 20.13 -15.64 1.36
N LEU A 552 18.84 -15.47 1.18
CA LEU A 552 17.83 -16.09 2.05
C LEU A 552 17.83 -17.61 1.88
N MET A 553 17.99 -18.15 0.67
CA MET A 553 18.12 -19.58 0.44
C MET A 553 19.37 -20.14 1.12
N LYS A 554 20.51 -19.46 1.01
CA LYS A 554 21.76 -19.85 1.68
C LYS A 554 21.65 -19.81 3.21
N LEU A 555 21.05 -18.75 3.77
CA LEU A 555 20.85 -18.60 5.20
C LEU A 555 19.92 -19.66 5.81
N THR A 556 18.91 -20.08 5.07
CA THR A 556 17.90 -21.03 5.55
C THR A 556 18.15 -22.47 5.09
N ASN A 557 19.11 -22.67 4.20
CA ASN A 557 19.38 -23.94 3.51
C ASN A 557 18.13 -24.50 2.80
N MET A 558 17.31 -23.61 2.24
CA MET A 558 16.08 -23.95 1.51
C MET A 558 16.31 -23.78 0.00
N PRO A 559 15.70 -24.65 -0.84
CA PRO A 559 15.93 -24.61 -2.29
C PRO A 559 15.15 -23.52 -3.03
N ALA A 560 14.23 -22.84 -2.36
CA ALA A 560 13.40 -21.79 -2.94
C ALA A 560 12.90 -20.82 -1.86
N VAL A 561 12.56 -19.60 -2.29
CA VAL A 561 12.00 -18.56 -1.43
C VAL A 561 10.89 -17.80 -2.18
N ALA A 562 9.83 -17.46 -1.48
CA ALA A 562 8.78 -16.56 -1.96
C ALA A 562 9.07 -15.14 -1.48
N MET A 563 9.31 -14.21 -2.42
CA MET A 563 9.70 -12.82 -2.13
C MET A 563 8.50 -11.85 -2.05
N THR A 564 7.30 -12.30 -2.40
CA THR A 564 6.10 -11.46 -2.48
C THR A 564 5.35 -11.19 -1.17
N PRO A 565 5.48 -11.99 -0.08
CA PRO A 565 4.80 -11.68 1.18
C PRO A 565 5.21 -10.31 1.74
N LYS A 566 4.21 -9.50 2.12
CA LYS A 566 4.40 -8.12 2.60
C LYS A 566 4.47 -8.00 4.13
N ALA A 567 4.20 -9.07 4.85
CA ALA A 567 4.22 -9.13 6.31
C ALA A 567 4.43 -10.57 6.79
N GLY A 568 4.81 -10.77 8.07
CA GLY A 568 5.01 -12.10 8.65
C GLY A 568 3.79 -13.01 8.50
N ALA A 569 2.61 -12.55 8.93
CA ALA A 569 1.37 -13.33 8.79
C ALA A 569 1.01 -13.64 7.31
N HIS A 570 1.40 -12.78 6.37
CA HIS A 570 1.23 -13.05 4.94
C HIS A 570 2.17 -14.17 4.45
N GLY A 571 3.41 -14.19 4.97
CA GLY A 571 4.35 -15.30 4.73
C GLY A 571 3.83 -16.64 5.28
N GLU A 572 3.28 -16.63 6.50
CA GLU A 572 2.65 -17.82 7.09
C GLU A 572 1.47 -18.32 6.26
N LEU A 573 0.59 -17.42 5.80
CA LEU A 573 -0.52 -17.78 4.92
C LEU A 573 -0.03 -18.37 3.59
N ALA A 574 0.98 -17.75 2.96
CA ALA A 574 1.57 -18.27 1.73
C ALA A 574 2.17 -19.67 1.93
N GLY A 575 2.86 -19.90 3.04
CA GLY A 575 3.38 -21.22 3.42
C GLY A 575 2.27 -22.27 3.61
N MET A 576 1.19 -21.93 4.31
CA MET A 576 0.04 -22.82 4.50
C MET A 576 -0.67 -23.15 3.19
N LEU A 577 -0.83 -22.17 2.29
CA LEU A 577 -1.40 -22.40 0.96
C LEU A 577 -0.51 -23.30 0.10
N ALA A 578 0.81 -23.12 0.16
CA ALA A 578 1.76 -23.99 -0.53
C ALA A 578 1.72 -25.44 -0.01
N ILE A 579 1.67 -25.62 1.32
CA ILE A 579 1.52 -26.95 1.95
C ILE A 579 0.21 -27.61 1.50
N ARG A 580 -0.91 -26.88 1.58
CA ARG A 580 -2.21 -27.37 1.12
C ARG A 580 -2.19 -27.81 -0.33
N ALA A 581 -1.64 -26.97 -1.21
CA ALA A 581 -1.51 -27.31 -2.63
C ALA A 581 -0.65 -28.57 -2.86
N ALA A 582 0.44 -28.72 -2.12
CA ALA A 582 1.31 -29.91 -2.20
C ALA A 582 0.58 -31.19 -1.73
N LEU A 583 -0.21 -31.10 -0.64
CA LEU A 583 -1.00 -32.23 -0.14
C LEU A 583 -2.09 -32.63 -1.15
N ILE A 584 -2.82 -31.67 -1.71
CA ILE A 584 -3.82 -31.91 -2.74
C ILE A 584 -3.17 -32.61 -3.97
N ALA A 585 -2.01 -32.11 -4.43
CA ALA A 585 -1.30 -32.71 -5.57
C ALA A 585 -0.84 -34.16 -5.31
N ARG A 586 -0.67 -34.56 -4.06
CA ARG A 586 -0.34 -35.94 -3.65
C ARG A 586 -1.57 -36.81 -3.41
N GLY A 587 -2.78 -36.25 -3.50
CA GLY A 587 -4.02 -36.95 -3.13
C GLY A 587 -4.24 -37.08 -1.63
N GLU A 588 -3.57 -36.28 -0.81
CA GLU A 588 -3.63 -36.25 0.66
C GLU A 588 -4.45 -35.04 1.17
N GLY A 589 -5.26 -34.41 0.32
CA GLY A 589 -5.93 -33.15 0.55
C GLY A 589 -7.32 -33.24 1.18
N GLU A 590 -7.59 -34.15 2.14
CA GLU A 590 -8.83 -34.20 2.90
C GLU A 590 -8.81 -33.27 4.12
#